data_ac8c808be556e99323c0839580ca21ca
#
_entry.id   ac8c808be556e99323c0839580ca21ca
#
_cell.length_a   1.000
_cell.length_b   1.000
_cell.length_c   1.000
_cell.angle_alpha   90.00
_cell.angle_beta   90.00
_cell.angle_gamma   90.00
#
_symmetry.space_group_name_H-M   'P 1'
#
loop_
_entity.id
_entity.type
_entity.pdbx_description
1 polymer ?
#
loop_
_entity_poly.entity_id
_entity_poly.type
_entity_poly.pdbx_seq_one_letter_code
_entity_poly.pdbx_strand_id
1 'polypeptide(L)'
;MGLTDSLISAARSVQARAYAPYSQFRVGAALESSDGTVFLGCNVENASYGLTICAERSAVFAAVSAGATRFRRAVVVSDVDPPAAPCGACRQVLAEFGLDLPIDGVGSQGTVRWRLSDLLPAAFGPEQLR
;
A
#
# COMPACT_ATOMS: atom_id res chain seq x y z
N MET A 1 14.32 16.17 -7.59
CA MET A 1 13.47 15.23 -6.86
C MET A 1 13.12 14.06 -7.74
N GLY A 2 13.22 12.86 -7.20
CA GLY A 2 12.92 11.63 -7.93
C GLY A 2 11.45 11.27 -7.90
N LEU A 3 11.08 10.25 -8.70
CA LEU A 3 9.72 9.71 -8.73
C LEU A 3 9.29 9.20 -7.35
N THR A 4 10.21 8.59 -6.60
CA THR A 4 9.92 8.11 -5.24
C THR A 4 9.52 9.25 -4.33
N ASP A 5 10.18 10.41 -4.43
CA ASP A 5 9.83 11.58 -3.61
C ASP A 5 8.43 12.09 -3.94
N SER A 6 8.05 12.08 -5.22
CA SER A 6 6.69 12.44 -5.65
C SER A 6 5.65 11.50 -5.07
N LEU A 7 5.95 10.19 -5.07
CA LEU A 7 5.03 9.18 -4.50
C LEU A 7 4.91 9.34 -3.00
N ILE A 8 6.00 9.63 -2.30
CA ILE A 8 5.98 9.87 -0.86
C ILE A 8 5.09 11.08 -0.56
N SER A 9 5.27 12.17 -1.31
CA SER A 9 4.48 13.37 -1.13
C SER A 9 2.99 13.11 -1.34
N ALA A 10 2.65 12.36 -2.39
CA ALA A 10 1.27 11.99 -2.68
C ALA A 10 0.68 11.12 -1.56
N ALA A 11 1.44 10.14 -1.09
CA ALA A 11 1.01 9.27 0.01
C ALA A 11 0.81 10.07 1.30
N ARG A 12 1.70 11.03 1.59
CA ARG A 12 1.53 11.90 2.76
C ARG A 12 0.26 12.73 2.66
N SER A 13 -0.07 13.25 1.48
CA SER A 13 -1.27 14.05 1.33
C SER A 13 -2.55 13.25 1.56
N VAL A 14 -2.61 11.99 1.10
CA VAL A 14 -3.78 11.15 1.33
C VAL A 14 -3.83 10.59 2.75
N GLN A 15 -2.68 10.43 3.41
CA GLN A 15 -2.62 10.04 4.83
C GLN A 15 -3.46 10.98 5.70
N ALA A 16 -3.45 12.27 5.39
CA ALA A 16 -4.22 13.26 6.15
C ALA A 16 -5.71 13.03 6.06
N ARG A 17 -6.19 12.29 5.07
CA ARG A 17 -7.60 11.96 4.87
C ARG A 17 -8.01 10.63 5.47
N ALA A 18 -7.10 9.90 6.10
CA ALA A 18 -7.41 8.62 6.71
C ALA A 18 -8.53 8.76 7.73
N TYR A 19 -9.47 7.84 7.69
CA TYR A 19 -10.56 7.77 8.65
C TYR A 19 -10.18 6.78 9.73
N ALA A 20 -9.59 7.26 10.81
CA ALA A 20 -9.02 6.43 11.88
C ALA A 20 -9.49 6.88 13.26
N PRO A 21 -10.82 6.93 13.52
CA PRO A 21 -11.34 7.45 14.79
C PRO A 21 -11.07 6.53 15.97
N TYR A 22 -10.80 5.24 15.73
CA TYR A 22 -10.63 4.25 16.79
C TYR A 22 -9.16 4.10 17.19
N SER A 23 -8.27 3.87 16.20
CA SER A 23 -6.86 3.63 16.48
C SER A 23 -6.03 4.90 16.45
N GLN A 24 -6.47 5.91 15.73
CA GLN A 24 -5.71 7.12 15.41
C GLN A 24 -4.40 6.83 14.68
N PHE A 25 -4.27 5.63 14.11
CA PHE A 25 -3.13 5.23 13.31
C PHE A 25 -3.45 5.49 11.84
N ARG A 26 -2.92 6.59 11.30
CA ARG A 26 -3.20 7.04 9.94
C ARG A 26 -2.12 6.58 8.99
N VAL A 27 -2.54 5.98 7.89
CA VAL A 27 -1.66 5.46 6.86
C VAL A 27 -2.09 5.99 5.50
N GLY A 28 -1.13 6.37 4.68
CA GLY A 28 -1.38 6.72 3.28
C GLY A 28 -0.59 5.80 2.38
N ALA A 29 -1.13 5.51 1.22
CA ALA A 29 -0.47 4.67 0.23
C ALA A 29 -0.57 5.30 -1.16
N ALA A 30 0.51 5.18 -1.92
CA ALA A 30 0.56 5.55 -3.33
C ALA A 30 1.00 4.32 -4.12
N LEU A 31 0.25 3.98 -5.15
CA LEU A 31 0.50 2.83 -6.00
C LEU A 31 0.67 3.32 -7.43
N GLU A 32 1.82 3.06 -8.02
CA GLU A 32 2.11 3.52 -9.38
C GLU A 32 1.91 2.37 -10.35
N SER A 33 1.04 2.58 -11.34
CA SER A 33 0.81 1.60 -12.39
C SER A 33 1.93 1.62 -13.42
N SER A 34 1.92 0.61 -14.30
CA SER A 34 2.97 0.45 -15.32
C SER A 34 3.01 1.62 -16.31
N ASP A 35 1.92 2.36 -16.47
CA ASP A 35 1.88 3.52 -17.36
C ASP A 35 2.19 4.85 -16.64
N GLY A 36 2.54 4.79 -15.37
CA GLY A 36 2.91 5.97 -14.59
C GLY A 36 1.75 6.64 -13.85
N THR A 37 0.52 6.16 -14.00
CA THR A 37 -0.62 6.69 -13.24
C THR A 37 -0.48 6.31 -11.77
N VAL A 38 -0.73 7.27 -10.87
CA VAL A 38 -0.61 7.06 -9.43
C VAL A 38 -2.01 6.98 -8.81
N PHE A 39 -2.24 5.93 -8.03
CA PHE A 39 -3.49 5.72 -7.31
C PHE A 39 -3.22 5.84 -5.82
N LEU A 40 -4.10 6.54 -5.11
CA LEU A 40 -3.91 6.84 -3.70
C LEU A 40 -4.95 6.11 -2.86
N GLY A 41 -4.55 5.76 -1.64
CA GLY A 41 -5.46 5.18 -0.67
C GLY A 41 -5.06 5.59 0.74
N CYS A 42 -6.03 5.59 1.63
CA CYS A 42 -5.81 5.76 3.06
C CYS A 42 -6.62 4.71 3.80
N ASN A 43 -6.27 4.46 5.07
CA ASN A 43 -7.05 3.51 5.84
C ASN A 43 -8.41 4.10 6.21
N VAL A 44 -9.42 3.23 6.22
CA VAL A 44 -10.79 3.57 6.55
C VAL A 44 -11.27 2.57 7.59
N GLU A 45 -11.41 3.03 8.83
CA GLU A 45 -11.83 2.19 9.93
C GLU A 45 -13.35 2.09 10.02
N ASN A 46 -13.80 1.05 10.67
CA ASN A 46 -15.22 0.80 10.88
C ASN A 46 -15.42 0.35 12.32
N ALA A 47 -16.56 0.69 12.90
CA ALA A 47 -16.93 0.20 14.23
C ALA A 47 -16.98 -1.33 14.25
N SER A 48 -17.31 -1.95 13.13
CA SER A 48 -17.12 -3.38 12.93
C SER A 48 -15.68 -3.59 12.45
N TYR A 49 -14.79 -3.88 13.38
CA TYR A 49 -13.33 -3.88 13.14
C TYR A 49 -12.91 -4.76 11.96
N GLY A 50 -13.60 -5.87 11.74
CA GLY A 50 -13.30 -6.76 10.62
C GLY A 50 -13.54 -6.14 9.25
N LEU A 51 -14.26 -5.03 9.17
CA LEU A 51 -14.54 -4.34 7.91
C LEU A 51 -13.58 -3.18 7.64
N THR A 52 -12.66 -2.90 8.55
CA THR A 52 -11.62 -1.88 8.35
C THR A 52 -10.75 -2.23 7.15
N ILE A 53 -10.46 -1.23 6.32
CA ILE A 53 -9.63 -1.40 5.12
C ILE A 53 -8.34 -0.62 5.30
N CYS A 54 -7.21 -1.26 5.02
CA CYS A 54 -5.90 -0.62 5.06
C CYS A 54 -5.68 0.28 3.84
N ALA A 55 -4.76 1.23 3.97
CA ALA A 55 -4.44 2.19 2.91
C ALA A 55 -4.02 1.49 1.61
N GLU A 56 -3.22 0.45 1.70
CA GLU A 56 -2.70 -0.28 0.54
C GLU A 56 -3.84 -0.91 -0.26
N ARG A 57 -4.81 -1.54 0.42
CA ARG A 57 -5.96 -2.14 -0.27
C ARG A 57 -6.86 -1.07 -0.88
N SER A 58 -7.03 0.06 -0.20
CA SER A 58 -7.79 1.18 -0.77
C SER A 58 -7.17 1.64 -2.08
N ALA A 59 -5.84 1.76 -2.14
CA ALA A 59 -5.13 2.16 -3.35
C ALA A 59 -5.29 1.12 -4.47
N VAL A 60 -5.20 -0.17 -4.13
CA VAL A 60 -5.39 -1.25 -5.11
C VAL A 60 -6.81 -1.21 -5.69
N PHE A 61 -7.81 -1.04 -4.83
CA PHE A 61 -9.21 -1.02 -5.29
C PHE A 61 -9.48 0.18 -6.18
N ALA A 62 -8.90 1.34 -5.86
CA ALA A 62 -9.00 2.52 -6.72
C ALA A 62 -8.36 2.26 -8.09
N ALA A 63 -7.19 1.63 -8.10
CA ALA A 63 -6.48 1.32 -9.34
C ALA A 63 -7.25 0.35 -10.21
N VAL A 64 -7.72 -0.76 -9.63
CA VAL A 64 -8.48 -1.77 -10.36
C VAL A 64 -9.78 -1.18 -10.91
N SER A 65 -10.46 -0.36 -10.12
CA SER A 65 -11.69 0.32 -10.56
C SER A 65 -11.45 1.23 -11.76
N ALA A 66 -10.22 1.75 -11.90
CA ALA A 66 -9.84 2.61 -13.01
C ALA A 66 -9.23 1.81 -14.19
N GLY A 67 -9.17 0.48 -14.07
CA GLY A 67 -8.68 -0.38 -15.14
C GLY A 67 -7.20 -0.74 -15.06
N ALA A 68 -6.50 -0.36 -13.98
CA ALA A 68 -5.08 -0.66 -13.83
C ALA A 68 -4.88 -1.94 -13.02
N THR A 69 -4.11 -2.89 -13.57
CA THR A 69 -3.82 -4.18 -12.94
C THR A 69 -2.34 -4.54 -12.95
N ARG A 70 -1.48 -3.62 -13.40
CA ARG A 70 -0.03 -3.81 -13.42
C ARG A 70 0.63 -2.65 -12.71
N PHE A 71 1.44 -2.97 -11.71
CA PHE A 71 2.04 -1.97 -10.83
C PHE A 71 3.55 -2.11 -10.81
N ARG A 72 4.26 -0.99 -10.71
CA ARG A 72 5.72 -0.99 -10.71
C ARG A 72 6.33 -0.53 -9.40
N ARG A 73 5.57 0.11 -8.53
CA ARG A 73 6.04 0.43 -7.16
C ARG A 73 4.89 0.85 -6.27
N ALA A 74 5.09 0.70 -4.97
CA ALA A 74 4.16 1.19 -3.95
C ALA A 74 4.93 1.93 -2.87
N VAL A 75 4.29 2.95 -2.30
CA VAL A 75 4.82 3.69 -1.15
C VAL A 75 3.74 3.68 -0.08
N VAL A 76 4.13 3.36 1.16
CA VAL A 76 3.23 3.33 2.32
C VAL A 76 3.83 4.25 3.38
N VAL A 77 3.07 5.25 3.80
CA VAL A 77 3.53 6.21 4.80
C VAL A 77 2.73 6.09 6.08
N SER A 78 3.41 6.22 7.21
CA SER A 78 2.82 6.24 8.54
C SER A 78 3.68 7.11 9.44
N ASP A 79 3.28 7.26 10.71
CA ASP A 79 4.01 8.11 11.66
C ASP A 79 4.79 7.30 12.69
N VAL A 80 5.03 6.02 12.41
CA VAL A 80 5.76 5.15 13.35
C VAL A 80 7.20 4.94 12.92
N ASP A 81 8.04 4.53 13.88
CA ASP A 81 9.43 4.20 13.65
C ASP A 81 9.74 2.89 14.39
N PRO A 82 10.24 1.84 13.69
CA PRO A 82 10.54 1.79 12.25
C PRO A 82 9.27 1.85 11.38
N PRO A 83 9.41 2.10 10.07
CA PRO A 83 8.25 2.17 9.18
C PRO A 83 7.41 0.90 9.24
N ALA A 84 6.09 1.08 9.25
CA ALA A 84 5.18 -0.06 9.29
C ALA A 84 5.18 -0.80 7.96
N ALA A 85 5.36 -2.11 8.00
CA ALA A 85 5.23 -2.97 6.83
C ALA A 85 3.74 -3.21 6.54
N PRO A 86 3.38 -3.51 5.27
CA PRO A 86 2.00 -3.89 4.96
C PRO A 86 1.56 -5.10 5.77
N CYS A 87 0.31 -5.11 6.22
CA CYS A 87 -0.24 -6.25 6.95
C CYS A 87 -0.36 -7.47 6.02
N GLY A 88 -0.61 -8.65 6.60
CA GLY A 88 -0.68 -9.89 5.83
C GLY A 88 -1.75 -9.85 4.74
N ALA A 89 -2.92 -9.30 5.04
CA ALA A 89 -4.01 -9.18 4.06
C ALA A 89 -3.60 -8.30 2.88
N CYS A 90 -2.92 -7.18 3.14
CA CYS A 90 -2.43 -6.29 2.09
C CYS A 90 -1.37 -6.96 1.24
N ARG A 91 -0.48 -7.73 1.85
CA ARG A 91 0.54 -8.48 1.12
C ARG A 91 -0.11 -9.47 0.14
N GLN A 92 -1.14 -10.18 0.59
CA GLN A 92 -1.85 -11.13 -0.27
C GLN A 92 -2.57 -10.42 -1.41
N VAL A 93 -3.23 -9.31 -1.14
CA VAL A 93 -3.94 -8.55 -2.17
C VAL A 93 -2.95 -8.00 -3.21
N LEU A 94 -1.83 -7.45 -2.77
CA LEU A 94 -0.79 -6.95 -3.69
C LEU A 94 -0.17 -8.09 -4.51
N ALA A 95 -0.01 -9.28 -3.92
CA ALA A 95 0.62 -10.42 -4.57
C ALA A 95 -0.17 -10.92 -5.78
N GLU A 96 -1.48 -10.66 -5.84
CA GLU A 96 -2.30 -11.01 -7.00
C GLU A 96 -1.75 -10.37 -8.28
N PHE A 97 -1.15 -9.19 -8.15
CA PHE A 97 -0.70 -8.37 -9.28
C PHE A 97 0.81 -8.44 -9.52
N GLY A 98 1.55 -9.25 -8.76
CA GLY A 98 2.96 -9.49 -9.00
C GLY A 98 3.80 -9.44 -7.72
N LEU A 99 4.64 -10.44 -7.53
CA LEU A 99 5.50 -10.58 -6.35
C LEU A 99 6.77 -9.74 -6.42
N ASP A 100 7.09 -9.18 -7.59
CA ASP A 100 8.32 -8.38 -7.78
C ASP A 100 8.16 -6.92 -7.35
N LEU A 101 7.00 -6.55 -6.83
CA LEU A 101 6.69 -5.17 -6.49
C LEU A 101 7.63 -4.64 -5.40
N PRO A 102 8.38 -3.56 -5.68
CA PRO A 102 9.11 -2.86 -4.64
C PRO A 102 8.14 -1.99 -3.83
N ILE A 103 8.28 -2.03 -2.51
CA ILE A 103 7.44 -1.28 -1.58
C ILE A 103 8.34 -0.45 -0.69
N ASP A 104 8.17 0.86 -0.71
CA ASP A 104 8.87 1.76 0.21
C ASP A 104 7.97 2.06 1.39
N GLY A 105 8.41 1.70 2.58
CA GLY A 105 7.76 2.10 3.83
C GLY A 105 8.42 3.34 4.38
N VAL A 106 7.63 4.37 4.62
CA VAL A 106 8.11 5.65 5.15
C VAL A 106 7.50 5.86 6.52
N GLY A 107 8.36 6.03 7.52
CA GLY A 107 7.94 6.28 8.89
C GLY A 107 8.29 7.67 9.34
N SER A 108 8.29 7.88 10.66
CA SER A 108 8.62 9.19 11.24
C SER A 108 10.12 9.50 11.15
N GLN A 109 10.99 8.50 11.08
CA GLN A 109 12.43 8.68 11.15
C GLN A 109 13.19 8.19 9.92
N GLY A 110 12.53 7.52 8.98
CA GLY A 110 13.26 7.01 7.83
C GLY A 110 12.41 6.19 6.90
N THR A 111 13.07 5.60 5.91
CA THR A 111 12.46 4.82 4.84
C THR A 111 13.12 3.45 4.76
N VAL A 112 12.32 2.40 4.56
CA VAL A 112 12.79 1.05 4.32
C VAL A 112 12.20 0.57 3.00
N ARG A 113 13.00 -0.09 2.17
CA ARG A 113 12.51 -0.70 0.93
C ARG A 113 12.42 -2.21 1.10
N TRP A 114 11.26 -2.75 0.75
CA TRP A 114 11.03 -4.19 0.71
C TRP A 114 10.70 -4.63 -0.70
N ARG A 115 10.92 -5.91 -0.98
CA ARG A 115 10.36 -6.57 -2.14
C ARG A 115 9.21 -7.44 -1.66
N LEU A 116 8.07 -7.40 -2.35
CA LEU A 116 6.88 -8.12 -1.89
C LEU A 116 7.14 -9.63 -1.73
N SER A 117 7.95 -10.23 -2.62
CA SER A 117 8.29 -11.65 -2.52
C SER A 117 9.00 -12.00 -1.20
N ASP A 118 9.76 -11.06 -0.64
CA ASP A 118 10.43 -11.28 0.66
C ASP A 118 9.44 -11.17 1.82
N LEU A 119 8.38 -10.37 1.65
CA LEU A 119 7.36 -10.17 2.68
C LEU A 119 6.29 -11.26 2.68
N LEU A 120 6.19 -12.02 1.60
CA LEU A 120 5.18 -13.08 1.45
C LEU A 120 5.82 -14.29 0.77
N PRO A 121 6.71 -15.00 1.47
CA PRO A 121 7.36 -16.20 0.91
C PRO A 121 6.35 -17.32 0.70
N ALA A 122 6.56 -18.14 -0.32
CA ALA A 122 5.68 -19.27 -0.68
C ALA A 122 4.22 -18.82 -0.82
N ALA A 123 4.01 -17.69 -1.50
CA ALA A 123 2.70 -17.08 -1.57
C ALA A 123 1.69 -17.93 -2.35
N PHE A 124 0.46 -17.97 -1.86
CA PHE A 124 -0.66 -18.48 -2.65
C PHE A 124 -0.95 -17.46 -3.77
N GLY A 125 -1.02 -17.93 -5.00
CA GLY A 125 -1.21 -17.06 -6.14
C GLY A 125 -2.05 -17.70 -7.23
N PRO A 126 -2.26 -17.00 -8.36
CA PRO A 126 -3.11 -17.48 -9.45
C PRO A 126 -2.65 -18.83 -10.00
N GLU A 127 -1.36 -19.15 -9.91
CA GLU A 127 -0.80 -20.39 -10.40
C GLU A 127 -1.43 -21.62 -9.74
N GLN A 128 -1.86 -21.52 -8.49
CA GLN A 128 -2.48 -22.62 -7.77
C GLN A 128 -3.90 -22.91 -8.25
N LEU A 129 -4.50 -21.97 -9.00
CA LEU A 129 -5.88 -22.11 -9.48
C LEU A 129 -5.96 -22.52 -10.95
N ARG A 130 -4.82 -22.71 -11.62
CA ARG A 130 -4.76 -23.07 -13.04
C ARG A 130 -4.50 -24.55 -13.25
#